data_210b52292fc6715366d538b9d2235ef5
#
_entry.id   210b52292fc6715366d538b9d2235ef5
#
_cell.length_a   1.000
_cell.length_b   1.000
_cell.length_c   1.000
_cell.angle_alpha   90.00
_cell.angle_beta   90.00
_cell.angle_gamma   90.00
#
_symmetry.space_group_name_H-M   'P 1'
#
loop_
_entity.id
_entity.type
_entity.pdbx_description
1 polymer ?
#
loop_
_entity_poly.entity_id
_entity_poly.type
_entity_poly.pdbx_seq_one_letter_code
_entity_poly.pdbx_strand_id
1 'polypeptide(L)'
;MDFLNDHINVFGLIAALVILVLTIYESSSLIKEMRDSKSQGELVESGHLIDGIGEFANNVPVGWIASFMCTIVWAFWYFFFGYPLNSFSQIGQYNEEVKAHNQKFEAKWKHLGQKELVDMGQGIFLVHCSQCHGITAEGLHGSAQNLVRWGKEEGIMDTIKHGSKGMDYLAGEMPAMELDEKDAKAIASYVMAELSSVKKTKNPQLIDKGKELFESMGCTGCHGNDGKGLQENQVFAADLTAYGTENFLRNILTHGKKGNIGHMPSFKYKNFSDLQVKALAEFIQSLKPLED
;
A
#
# COMPACT_ATOMS: atom_id res chain seq x y z
N MET A 1 21.30 19.25 18.08
CA MET A 1 20.08 18.97 18.85
C MET A 1 19.25 20.23 18.88
N ASP A 2 18.30 20.34 17.98
CA ASP A 2 17.53 21.57 17.84
C ASP A 2 16.11 21.38 18.38
N PHE A 3 16.02 20.89 19.63
CA PHE A 3 14.74 20.67 20.31
C PHE A 3 13.88 21.95 20.33
N LEU A 4 14.53 23.11 20.49
CA LEU A 4 13.86 24.42 20.52
C LEU A 4 13.60 25.01 19.13
N ASN A 5 14.15 24.43 18.06
CA ASN A 5 13.85 24.83 16.68
C ASN A 5 12.61 24.12 16.14
N ASP A 6 12.12 23.11 16.84
CA ASP A 6 10.85 22.46 16.50
C ASP A 6 9.70 23.21 17.19
N HIS A 7 8.85 23.84 16.38
CA HIS A 7 7.69 24.59 16.87
C HIS A 7 6.76 23.75 17.74
N ILE A 8 6.66 22.43 17.50
CA ILE A 8 5.82 21.53 18.28
C ILE A 8 6.37 21.37 19.69
N ASN A 9 7.68 21.22 19.84
CA ASN A 9 8.33 21.12 21.12
C ASN A 9 8.22 22.43 21.92
N VAL A 10 8.34 23.58 21.24
CA VAL A 10 8.14 24.89 21.87
C VAL A 10 6.70 25.05 22.34
N PHE A 11 5.72 24.69 21.53
CA PHE A 11 4.30 24.70 21.90
C PHE A 11 4.02 23.76 23.09
N GLY A 12 4.59 22.57 23.09
CA GLY A 12 4.48 21.61 24.20
C GLY A 12 5.04 22.18 25.52
N LEU A 13 6.20 22.84 25.48
CA LEU A 13 6.79 23.47 26.62
C LEU A 13 5.94 24.63 27.17
N ILE A 14 5.42 25.48 26.27
CA ILE A 14 4.53 26.59 26.66
C ILE A 14 3.27 26.04 27.32
N ALA A 15 2.64 25.04 26.72
CA ALA A 15 1.43 24.39 27.24
C ALA A 15 1.70 23.78 28.64
N ALA A 16 2.81 23.07 28.79
CA ALA A 16 3.20 22.50 30.08
C ALA A 16 3.42 23.57 31.16
N LEU A 17 4.06 24.70 30.81
CA LEU A 17 4.26 25.81 31.70
C LEU A 17 2.94 26.48 32.13
N VAL A 18 2.03 26.68 31.20
CA VAL A 18 0.68 27.22 31.45
C VAL A 18 -0.09 26.29 32.40
N ILE A 19 -0.09 24.99 32.15
CA ILE A 19 -0.75 23.99 33.00
C ILE A 19 -0.13 24.03 34.42
N LEU A 20 1.19 24.08 34.51
CA LEU A 20 1.88 24.16 35.82
C LEU A 20 1.47 25.40 36.60
N VAL A 21 1.48 26.59 35.98
CA VAL A 21 1.07 27.85 36.61
C VAL A 21 -0.38 27.80 37.09
N LEU A 22 -1.29 27.31 36.22
CA LEU A 22 -2.70 27.16 36.60
C LEU A 22 -2.89 26.18 37.73
N THR A 23 -2.19 25.06 37.71
CA THR A 23 -2.25 24.05 38.79
C THR A 23 -1.77 24.64 40.13
N ILE A 24 -0.67 25.40 40.14
CA ILE A 24 -0.17 26.05 41.32
C ILE A 24 -1.16 27.11 41.84
N TYR A 25 -1.72 27.91 40.94
CA TYR A 25 -2.72 28.93 41.26
C TYR A 25 -3.97 28.33 41.91
N GLU A 26 -4.59 27.37 41.26
CA GLU A 26 -5.81 26.67 41.72
C GLU A 26 -5.54 25.91 43.03
N SER A 27 -4.44 25.20 43.15
CA SER A 27 -4.08 24.49 44.36
C SER A 27 -3.88 25.45 45.54
N SER A 28 -3.25 26.61 45.30
CA SER A 28 -3.03 27.63 46.33
C SER A 28 -4.35 28.27 46.74
N SER A 29 -5.25 28.54 45.80
CA SER A 29 -6.60 29.08 46.06
C SER A 29 -7.43 28.10 46.91
N LEU A 30 -7.46 26.84 46.53
CA LEU A 30 -8.18 25.78 47.25
C LEU A 30 -7.64 25.57 48.67
N ILE A 31 -6.30 25.58 48.85
CA ILE A 31 -5.67 25.48 50.20
C ILE A 31 -6.05 26.69 51.07
N LYS A 32 -6.11 27.89 50.46
CA LYS A 32 -6.54 29.07 51.16
C LYS A 32 -8.01 28.99 51.58
N GLU A 33 -8.91 28.61 50.66
CA GLU A 33 -10.33 28.39 50.97
C GLU A 33 -10.52 27.32 52.05
N MET A 34 -9.79 26.20 51.98
CA MET A 34 -9.83 25.17 53.04
C MET A 34 -9.37 25.68 54.39
N ARG A 35 -8.36 26.59 54.42
CA ARG A 35 -7.86 27.21 55.68
C ARG A 35 -8.84 28.22 56.25
N ASP A 36 -9.49 29.00 55.38
CA ASP A 36 -10.41 30.07 55.77
C ASP A 36 -11.84 29.57 56.00
N SER A 37 -12.22 28.39 55.48
CA SER A 37 -13.51 27.78 55.75
C SER A 37 -13.52 27.21 57.16
N LYS A 38 -14.13 27.93 58.08
CA LYS A 38 -14.63 27.33 59.30
C LYS A 38 -15.70 26.32 58.89
N SER A 39 -15.47 25.06 59.21
CA SER A 39 -16.41 23.98 58.91
C SER A 39 -17.78 24.26 59.49
N GLN A 40 -18.68 24.80 58.69
CA GLN A 40 -20.10 24.87 58.96
C GLN A 40 -20.83 23.89 58.03
N GLY A 41 -20.32 22.68 57.93
CA GLY A 41 -21.04 21.65 57.23
C GLY A 41 -22.16 21.09 58.11
N GLU A 42 -23.40 21.35 57.76
CA GLU A 42 -24.51 20.49 58.25
C GLU A 42 -24.35 19.15 57.62
N LEU A 43 -24.46 18.08 58.45
CA LEU A 43 -24.60 16.72 57.93
C LEU A 43 -25.85 16.65 57.04
N VAL A 44 -25.70 16.09 55.85
CA VAL A 44 -26.84 15.83 55.00
C VAL A 44 -27.73 14.79 55.72
N GLU A 45 -28.90 15.22 56.13
CA GLU A 45 -29.97 14.33 56.66
C GLU A 45 -30.55 13.42 55.58
N SER A 46 -29.74 12.89 54.69
CA SER A 46 -30.10 11.82 53.83
C SER A 46 -29.71 10.53 54.51
N GLY A 47 -30.68 9.69 54.85
CA GLY A 47 -30.49 8.45 55.59
C GLY A 47 -29.51 7.42 55.00
N HIS A 48 -28.48 7.85 54.36
CA HIS A 48 -27.35 7.10 53.83
C HIS A 48 -26.09 7.35 54.67
N LEU A 49 -26.05 6.66 55.80
CA LEU A 49 -24.78 6.42 56.50
C LEU A 49 -24.12 5.23 55.81
N ILE A 50 -22.99 5.45 55.13
CA ILE A 50 -22.16 4.38 54.59
C ILE A 50 -21.15 4.02 55.66
N ASP A 51 -21.31 2.82 56.25
CA ASP A 51 -20.44 2.34 57.38
C ASP A 51 -20.36 3.27 58.60
N GLY A 52 -21.43 4.00 58.90
CA GLY A 52 -21.46 4.94 60.01
C GLY A 52 -20.83 6.30 59.76
N ILE A 53 -20.40 6.56 58.52
CA ILE A 53 -19.80 7.85 58.11
C ILE A 53 -20.89 8.67 57.39
N GLY A 54 -21.19 9.84 57.90
CA GLY A 54 -22.10 10.81 57.32
C GLY A 54 -21.39 11.73 56.35
N GLU A 55 -22.12 12.20 55.34
CA GLU A 55 -21.61 13.17 54.35
C GLU A 55 -22.00 14.59 54.75
N PHE A 56 -21.10 15.55 54.47
CA PHE A 56 -21.40 16.97 54.63
C PHE A 56 -21.97 17.56 53.34
N ALA A 57 -23.01 18.40 53.47
CA ALA A 57 -23.55 19.16 52.34
C ALA A 57 -22.62 20.33 51.99
N ASN A 58 -21.48 20.00 51.35
CA ASN A 58 -20.54 21.02 50.89
C ASN A 58 -20.80 21.33 49.41
N ASN A 59 -20.83 22.61 49.07
CA ASN A 59 -20.85 23.04 47.67
C ASN A 59 -19.54 22.62 47.00
N VAL A 60 -19.65 22.13 45.78
CA VAL A 60 -18.47 21.81 44.97
C VAL A 60 -17.66 23.08 44.74
N PRO A 61 -16.36 23.10 45.04
CA PRO A 61 -15.53 24.27 44.80
C PRO A 61 -15.61 24.74 43.35
N VAL A 62 -15.77 26.07 43.17
CA VAL A 62 -15.95 26.66 41.82
C VAL A 62 -14.78 26.32 40.90
N GLY A 63 -13.57 26.22 41.42
CA GLY A 63 -12.39 25.82 40.63
C GLY A 63 -12.52 24.43 40.02
N TRP A 64 -13.13 23.47 40.73
CA TRP A 64 -13.42 22.12 40.16
C TRP A 64 -14.42 22.16 39.05
N ILE A 65 -15.50 22.93 39.23
CA ILE A 65 -16.52 23.10 38.17
C ILE A 65 -15.92 23.75 36.92
N ALA A 66 -15.13 24.82 37.11
CA ALA A 66 -14.44 25.52 36.06
C ALA A 66 -13.46 24.59 35.29
N SER A 67 -12.62 23.87 36.01
CA SER A 67 -11.66 22.93 35.41
C SER A 67 -12.37 21.83 34.64
N PHE A 68 -13.45 21.27 35.19
CA PHE A 68 -14.24 20.23 34.51
C PHE A 68 -14.92 20.76 33.24
N MET A 69 -15.48 21.97 33.29
CA MET A 69 -16.08 22.59 32.09
C MET A 69 -15.04 22.91 31.04
N CYS A 70 -13.85 23.39 31.44
CA CYS A 70 -12.74 23.62 30.52
C CYS A 70 -12.27 22.34 29.85
N THR A 71 -12.16 21.23 30.59
CA THR A 71 -11.77 19.93 30.00
C THR A 71 -12.83 19.42 29.04
N ILE A 72 -14.12 19.60 29.32
CA ILE A 72 -15.19 19.24 28.39
C ILE A 72 -15.10 20.08 27.11
N VAL A 73 -14.98 21.39 27.22
CA VAL A 73 -14.84 22.29 26.06
C VAL A 73 -13.59 21.92 25.23
N TRP A 74 -12.47 21.67 25.92
CA TRP A 74 -11.25 21.23 25.27
C TRP A 74 -11.41 19.86 24.58
N ALA A 75 -12.10 18.90 25.21
CA ALA A 75 -12.37 17.60 24.63
C ALA A 75 -13.22 17.70 23.34
N PHE A 76 -14.25 18.55 23.36
CA PHE A 76 -15.03 18.85 22.15
C PHE A 76 -14.15 19.45 21.05
N TRP A 77 -13.37 20.49 21.39
CA TRP A 77 -12.47 21.11 20.44
C TRP A 77 -11.44 20.10 19.90
N TYR A 78 -10.84 19.29 20.77
CA TYR A 78 -9.87 18.26 20.41
C TYR A 78 -10.49 17.20 19.47
N PHE A 79 -11.71 16.77 19.75
CA PHE A 79 -12.37 15.73 18.97
C PHE A 79 -12.80 16.22 17.57
N PHE A 80 -13.33 17.44 17.48
CA PHE A 80 -13.87 17.98 16.23
C PHE A 80 -12.83 18.72 15.38
N PHE A 81 -11.86 19.38 15.96
CA PHE A 81 -10.89 20.21 15.27
C PHE A 81 -9.44 19.70 15.40
N GLY A 82 -9.17 18.83 16.35
CA GLY A 82 -7.88 18.22 16.58
C GLY A 82 -7.78 16.81 15.98
N TYR A 83 -7.29 15.88 16.80
CA TYR A 83 -7.23 14.46 16.42
C TYR A 83 -8.63 13.83 16.53
N PRO A 84 -9.12 13.00 15.57
CA PRO A 84 -8.39 12.48 14.41
C PRO A 84 -8.55 13.29 13.12
N LEU A 85 -9.32 14.38 13.11
CA LEU A 85 -9.75 15.02 11.86
C LEU A 85 -8.72 15.98 11.25
N ASN A 86 -8.05 16.81 12.04
CA ASN A 86 -7.15 17.85 11.52
C ASN A 86 -5.85 18.00 12.30
N SER A 87 -5.56 17.16 13.29
CA SER A 87 -4.34 17.31 14.05
C SER A 87 -3.16 16.60 13.43
N PHE A 88 -1.99 17.00 13.86
CA PHE A 88 -0.74 16.32 13.62
C PHE A 88 -0.86 14.82 13.95
N SER A 89 -0.60 14.00 12.95
CA SER A 89 -0.57 12.55 13.08
C SER A 89 0.85 12.06 12.77
N GLN A 90 1.42 11.23 13.63
CA GLN A 90 2.70 10.57 13.33
C GLN A 90 2.64 9.79 12.00
N ILE A 91 1.48 9.22 11.67
CA ILE A 91 1.24 8.55 10.40
C ILE A 91 1.28 9.57 9.25
N GLY A 92 0.66 10.74 9.43
CA GLY A 92 0.69 11.82 8.45
C GLY A 92 2.11 12.34 8.22
N GLN A 93 2.86 12.58 9.29
CA GLN A 93 4.26 12.99 9.20
C GLN A 93 5.11 11.95 8.47
N TYR A 94 4.98 10.68 8.83
CA TYR A 94 5.69 9.59 8.16
C TYR A 94 5.38 9.57 6.66
N ASN A 95 4.13 9.72 6.27
CA ASN A 95 3.74 9.75 4.87
C ASN A 95 4.36 10.94 4.11
N GLU A 96 4.41 12.11 4.72
CA GLU A 96 5.06 13.29 4.13
C GLU A 96 6.59 13.11 4.03
N GLU A 97 7.22 12.54 5.03
CA GLU A 97 8.65 12.22 5.01
C GLU A 97 8.98 11.18 3.93
N VAL A 98 8.18 10.12 3.79
CA VAL A 98 8.33 9.12 2.73
C VAL A 98 8.16 9.76 1.36
N LYS A 99 7.17 10.63 1.19
CA LYS A 99 6.94 11.37 -0.06
C LYS A 99 8.12 12.26 -0.40
N ALA A 100 8.62 13.04 0.57
CA ALA A 100 9.79 13.89 0.39
C ALA A 100 11.07 13.07 0.09
N HIS A 101 11.23 11.92 0.76
CA HIS A 101 12.32 10.99 0.48
C HIS A 101 12.26 10.45 -0.96
N ASN A 102 11.09 9.98 -1.39
CA ASN A 102 10.89 9.46 -2.75
C ASN A 102 11.16 10.54 -3.81
N GLN A 103 10.72 11.80 -3.59
CA GLN A 103 11.02 12.90 -4.49
C GLN A 103 12.54 13.17 -4.60
N LYS A 104 13.26 13.18 -3.48
CA LYS A 104 14.73 13.33 -3.46
C LYS A 104 15.40 12.15 -4.15
N PHE A 105 14.91 10.94 -3.90
CA PHE A 105 15.41 9.71 -4.51
C PHE A 105 15.24 9.76 -6.04
N GLU A 106 14.05 10.08 -6.52
CA GLU A 106 13.79 10.21 -7.95
C GLU A 106 14.63 11.31 -8.61
N ALA A 107 14.71 12.49 -7.98
CA ALA A 107 15.52 13.59 -8.51
C ALA A 107 16.99 13.19 -8.64
N LYS A 108 17.52 12.43 -7.70
CA LYS A 108 18.91 11.96 -7.71
C LYS A 108 19.15 10.88 -8.76
N TRP A 109 18.22 9.96 -8.95
CA TRP A 109 18.42 8.73 -9.70
C TRP A 109 17.66 8.66 -11.04
N LYS A 110 16.89 9.70 -11.42
CA LYS A 110 16.10 9.72 -12.67
C LYS A 110 16.90 9.58 -13.97
N HIS A 111 18.20 9.80 -13.92
CA HIS A 111 19.08 9.78 -15.09
C HIS A 111 19.92 8.50 -15.19
N LEU A 112 19.54 7.45 -14.46
CA LEU A 112 20.23 6.17 -14.54
C LEU A 112 20.17 5.59 -15.96
N GLY A 113 21.29 5.02 -16.39
CA GLY A 113 21.33 4.20 -17.59
C GLY A 113 20.65 2.84 -17.39
N GLN A 114 20.54 2.09 -18.48
CA GLN A 114 19.84 0.79 -18.48
C GLN A 114 20.46 -0.20 -17.48
N LYS A 115 21.79 -0.24 -17.41
CA LYS A 115 22.50 -1.15 -16.51
C LYS A 115 22.23 -0.84 -15.05
N GLU A 116 22.34 0.42 -14.68
CA GLU A 116 22.13 0.90 -13.31
C GLU A 116 20.66 0.71 -12.88
N LEU A 117 19.71 0.83 -13.81
CA LEU A 117 18.30 0.52 -13.56
C LEU A 117 18.11 -0.98 -13.24
N VAL A 118 18.75 -1.86 -14.01
CA VAL A 118 18.72 -3.31 -13.75
C VAL A 118 19.35 -3.63 -12.39
N ASP A 119 20.51 -3.04 -12.07
CA ASP A 119 21.18 -3.23 -10.78
C ASP A 119 20.31 -2.76 -9.60
N MET A 120 19.66 -1.59 -9.75
CA MET A 120 18.68 -1.10 -8.76
C MET A 120 17.50 -2.06 -8.62
N GLY A 121 16.93 -2.52 -9.73
CA GLY A 121 15.83 -3.48 -9.75
C GLY A 121 16.19 -4.80 -9.07
N GLN A 122 17.40 -5.30 -9.29
CA GLN A 122 17.94 -6.48 -8.62
C GLN A 122 17.98 -6.29 -7.11
N GLY A 123 18.48 -5.15 -6.63
CA GLY A 123 18.50 -4.84 -5.21
C GLY A 123 17.10 -4.84 -4.58
N ILE A 124 16.13 -4.21 -5.24
CA ILE A 124 14.72 -4.19 -4.80
C ILE A 124 14.15 -5.63 -4.78
N PHE A 125 14.40 -6.39 -5.84
CA PHE A 125 13.93 -7.76 -5.97
C PHE A 125 14.46 -8.66 -4.85
N LEU A 126 15.75 -8.62 -4.59
CA LEU A 126 16.41 -9.45 -3.56
C LEU A 126 15.85 -9.15 -2.16
N VAL A 127 15.53 -7.90 -1.85
CA VAL A 127 15.01 -7.50 -0.55
C VAL A 127 13.53 -7.84 -0.36
N HIS A 128 12.71 -7.71 -1.41
CA HIS A 128 11.26 -7.73 -1.27
C HIS A 128 10.56 -8.91 -1.95
N CYS A 129 11.18 -9.52 -2.95
CA CYS A 129 10.52 -10.48 -3.82
C CYS A 129 11.14 -11.88 -3.74
N SER A 130 12.46 -11.98 -3.46
CA SER A 130 13.21 -13.23 -3.49
C SER A 130 12.74 -14.26 -2.47
N GLN A 131 12.12 -13.85 -1.37
CA GLN A 131 11.57 -14.75 -0.36
C GLN A 131 10.53 -15.73 -0.93
N CYS A 132 9.73 -15.26 -1.89
CA CYS A 132 8.71 -16.09 -2.55
C CYS A 132 9.15 -16.54 -3.95
N HIS A 133 9.80 -15.66 -4.71
CA HIS A 133 10.17 -15.94 -6.10
C HIS A 133 11.55 -16.60 -6.25
N GLY A 134 12.32 -16.74 -5.17
CA GLY A 134 13.70 -17.22 -5.20
C GLY A 134 14.68 -16.14 -5.69
N ILE A 135 15.96 -16.32 -5.40
CA ILE A 135 17.02 -15.39 -5.83
C ILE A 135 17.23 -15.40 -7.35
N THR A 136 16.91 -16.52 -8.01
CA THR A 136 16.93 -16.68 -9.47
C THR A 136 15.63 -16.27 -10.14
N ALA A 137 14.61 -15.91 -9.34
CA ALA A 137 13.27 -15.56 -9.80
C ALA A 137 12.48 -16.70 -10.48
N GLU A 138 12.88 -17.95 -10.32
CA GLU A 138 12.24 -19.11 -10.93
C GLU A 138 11.06 -19.68 -10.13
N GLY A 139 10.76 -19.10 -8.96
CA GLY A 139 9.54 -19.40 -8.21
C GLY A 139 9.65 -20.51 -7.17
N LEU A 140 10.85 -20.75 -6.60
CA LEU A 140 11.09 -21.72 -5.49
C LEU A 140 10.36 -23.06 -5.69
N HIS A 141 10.72 -23.80 -6.73
CA HIS A 141 10.12 -25.10 -7.05
C HIS A 141 8.58 -25.08 -7.23
N GLY A 142 8.05 -23.99 -7.79
CA GLY A 142 6.62 -23.86 -8.05
C GLY A 142 5.80 -23.26 -6.90
N SER A 143 6.45 -22.80 -5.84
CA SER A 143 5.76 -22.10 -4.73
C SER A 143 5.30 -20.69 -5.10
N ALA A 144 5.89 -20.09 -6.14
CA ALA A 144 5.50 -18.82 -6.71
C ALA A 144 5.69 -18.82 -8.22
N GLN A 145 5.11 -17.83 -8.90
CA GLN A 145 5.25 -17.67 -10.35
C GLN A 145 6.72 -17.51 -10.75
N ASN A 146 7.13 -18.25 -11.80
CA ASN A 146 8.42 -18.06 -12.44
C ASN A 146 8.44 -16.72 -13.20
N LEU A 147 9.22 -15.77 -12.72
CA LEU A 147 9.33 -14.42 -13.27
C LEU A 147 10.34 -14.34 -14.43
N VAL A 148 11.20 -15.33 -14.61
CA VAL A 148 12.13 -15.38 -15.74
C VAL A 148 11.40 -15.38 -17.09
N ARG A 149 10.19 -15.95 -17.11
CA ARG A 149 9.33 -16.01 -18.29
C ARG A 149 8.36 -14.83 -18.41
N TRP A 150 8.26 -13.99 -17.36
CA TRP A 150 7.29 -12.91 -17.33
C TRP A 150 7.64 -11.80 -18.34
N GLY A 151 6.62 -11.29 -19.04
CA GLY A 151 6.79 -10.24 -20.05
C GLY A 151 7.49 -10.72 -21.31
N LYS A 152 7.50 -12.03 -21.56
CA LYS A 152 8.15 -12.69 -22.68
C LYS A 152 7.21 -13.70 -23.34
N GLU A 153 7.58 -14.16 -24.55
CA GLU A 153 6.85 -15.19 -25.30
C GLU A 153 6.70 -16.47 -24.49
N GLU A 154 7.75 -16.86 -23.77
CA GLU A 154 7.78 -18.07 -22.94
C GLU A 154 6.70 -18.09 -21.85
N GLY A 155 6.38 -16.92 -21.27
CA GLY A 155 5.30 -16.80 -20.28
C GLY A 155 3.91 -16.93 -20.89
N ILE A 156 3.73 -16.45 -22.11
CA ILE A 156 2.46 -16.62 -22.85
C ILE A 156 2.28 -18.09 -23.28
N MET A 157 3.35 -18.72 -23.79
CA MET A 157 3.33 -20.15 -24.15
C MET A 157 2.99 -21.02 -22.92
N ASP A 158 3.57 -20.72 -21.77
CA ASP A 158 3.27 -21.42 -20.51
C ASP A 158 1.80 -21.26 -20.12
N THR A 159 1.25 -20.05 -20.26
CA THR A 159 -0.17 -19.76 -19.98
C THR A 159 -1.10 -20.47 -20.98
N ILE A 160 -0.77 -20.51 -22.26
CA ILE A 160 -1.54 -21.26 -23.26
C ILE A 160 -1.57 -22.74 -22.89
N LYS A 161 -0.43 -23.32 -22.54
CA LYS A 161 -0.28 -24.75 -22.24
C LYS A 161 -0.99 -25.18 -20.96
N HIS A 162 -0.95 -24.36 -19.91
CA HIS A 162 -1.45 -24.75 -18.58
C HIS A 162 -2.76 -24.05 -18.19
N GLY A 163 -3.20 -23.07 -18.97
CA GLY A 163 -4.32 -22.22 -18.62
C GLY A 163 -3.98 -21.21 -17.54
N SER A 164 -4.98 -20.46 -17.11
CA SER A 164 -4.87 -19.51 -16.00
C SER A 164 -6.14 -19.53 -15.15
N LYS A 165 -5.98 -19.73 -13.85
CA LYS A 165 -7.06 -19.87 -12.86
C LYS A 165 -6.93 -18.84 -11.74
N GLY A 166 -8.01 -18.68 -10.98
CA GLY A 166 -8.03 -17.85 -9.78
C GLY A 166 -8.05 -16.34 -10.07
N MET A 167 -8.37 -15.95 -11.29
CA MET A 167 -8.60 -14.56 -11.68
C MET A 167 -10.12 -14.35 -11.78
N ASP A 168 -10.61 -13.29 -11.15
CA ASP A 168 -12.05 -12.98 -11.12
C ASP A 168 -12.47 -12.20 -12.38
N TYR A 169 -12.27 -12.81 -13.57
CA TYR A 169 -12.76 -12.28 -14.83
C TYR A 169 -14.16 -12.79 -15.15
N LEU A 170 -14.95 -11.99 -15.84
CA LEU A 170 -16.30 -12.38 -16.30
C LEU A 170 -16.28 -13.60 -17.23
N ALA A 171 -15.23 -13.76 -18.04
CA ALA A 171 -15.00 -14.93 -18.87
C ALA A 171 -14.71 -16.21 -18.06
N GLY A 172 -14.44 -16.07 -16.77
CA GLY A 172 -13.98 -17.16 -15.93
C GLY A 172 -12.49 -17.47 -16.12
N GLU A 173 -12.14 -18.74 -15.98
CA GLU A 173 -10.76 -19.21 -16.10
C GLU A 173 -10.36 -19.41 -17.56
N MET A 174 -9.11 -19.08 -17.91
CA MET A 174 -8.54 -19.42 -19.21
C MET A 174 -8.24 -20.92 -19.24
N PRO A 175 -8.86 -21.71 -20.14
CA PRO A 175 -8.57 -23.13 -20.25
C PRO A 175 -7.16 -23.37 -20.78
N ALA A 176 -6.57 -24.52 -20.43
CA ALA A 176 -5.39 -25.02 -21.09
C ALA A 176 -5.73 -25.41 -22.54
N MET A 177 -4.84 -25.10 -23.45
CA MET A 177 -5.03 -25.40 -24.87
C MET A 177 -3.97 -26.40 -25.32
N GLU A 178 -4.41 -27.46 -26.00
CA GLU A 178 -3.52 -28.45 -26.63
C GLU A 178 -3.06 -27.92 -27.98
N LEU A 179 -2.02 -27.11 -27.97
CA LEU A 179 -1.35 -26.60 -29.17
C LEU A 179 0.07 -27.16 -29.26
N ASP A 180 0.54 -27.34 -30.47
CA ASP A 180 1.96 -27.65 -30.64
C ASP A 180 2.82 -26.44 -30.24
N GLU A 181 4.08 -26.70 -29.94
CA GLU A 181 5.01 -25.66 -29.44
C GLU A 181 5.20 -24.54 -30.50
N LYS A 182 5.17 -24.88 -31.79
CA LYS A 182 5.36 -23.91 -32.89
C LYS A 182 4.18 -22.95 -33.00
N ASP A 183 2.97 -23.47 -32.84
CA ASP A 183 1.74 -22.69 -32.92
C ASP A 183 1.55 -21.84 -31.66
N ALA A 184 1.81 -22.38 -30.47
CA ALA A 184 1.84 -21.59 -29.23
C ALA A 184 2.89 -20.46 -29.30
N LYS A 185 4.06 -20.73 -29.88
CA LYS A 185 5.12 -19.75 -30.10
C LYS A 185 4.71 -18.66 -31.11
N ALA A 186 3.99 -19.04 -32.18
CA ALA A 186 3.51 -18.07 -33.12
C ALA A 186 2.47 -17.11 -32.50
N ILE A 187 1.51 -17.65 -31.74
CA ILE A 187 0.55 -16.82 -30.98
C ILE A 187 1.28 -15.91 -30.00
N ALA A 188 2.23 -16.42 -29.24
CA ALA A 188 3.01 -15.63 -28.26
C ALA A 188 3.78 -14.50 -28.96
N SER A 189 4.36 -14.77 -30.14
CA SER A 189 5.09 -13.78 -30.93
C SER A 189 4.17 -12.67 -31.44
N TYR A 190 2.97 -13.01 -31.91
CA TYR A 190 1.95 -12.01 -32.26
C TYR A 190 1.52 -11.17 -31.09
N VAL A 191 1.21 -11.78 -29.94
CA VAL A 191 0.78 -11.06 -28.73
C VAL A 191 1.87 -10.09 -28.27
N MET A 192 3.13 -10.51 -28.24
CA MET A 192 4.24 -9.65 -27.80
C MET A 192 4.59 -8.55 -28.80
N ALA A 193 4.47 -8.81 -30.10
CA ALA A 193 4.81 -7.84 -31.14
C ALA A 193 3.69 -6.84 -31.42
N GLU A 194 2.44 -7.31 -31.49
CA GLU A 194 1.33 -6.51 -32.00
C GLU A 194 0.35 -6.08 -30.90
N LEU A 195 0.04 -6.93 -29.95
CA LEU A 195 -0.92 -6.59 -28.90
C LEU A 195 -0.23 -5.91 -27.72
N SER A 196 0.78 -6.54 -27.11
CA SER A 196 1.49 -5.95 -25.96
C SER A 196 2.17 -4.63 -26.31
N SER A 197 2.08 -3.67 -25.40
CA SER A 197 2.78 -2.38 -25.50
C SER A 197 4.31 -2.50 -25.42
N VAL A 198 4.83 -3.68 -25.08
CA VAL A 198 6.27 -3.97 -25.11
C VAL A 198 6.81 -3.96 -26.55
N LYS A 199 5.98 -4.36 -27.53
CA LYS A 199 6.31 -4.35 -28.96
C LYS A 199 7.63 -5.06 -29.31
N LYS A 200 7.93 -6.17 -28.65
CA LYS A 200 9.17 -6.94 -28.86
C LYS A 200 8.87 -8.41 -29.07
N THR A 201 9.47 -9.00 -30.10
CA THR A 201 9.48 -10.45 -30.35
C THR A 201 10.85 -10.91 -30.80
N LYS A 202 11.20 -12.15 -30.46
CA LYS A 202 12.40 -12.84 -30.99
C LYS A 202 12.13 -13.51 -32.34
N ASN A 203 10.85 -13.63 -32.72
CA ASN A 203 10.40 -14.42 -33.86
C ASN A 203 9.49 -13.61 -34.79
N PRO A 204 9.98 -12.53 -35.44
CA PRO A 204 9.16 -11.65 -36.23
C PRO A 204 8.51 -12.37 -37.43
N GLN A 205 9.14 -13.45 -37.92
CA GLN A 205 8.63 -14.27 -39.03
C GLN A 205 7.38 -15.10 -38.67
N LEU A 206 7.02 -15.18 -37.39
CA LEU A 206 5.86 -15.93 -36.90
C LEU A 206 4.63 -15.04 -36.60
N ILE A 207 4.74 -13.71 -36.74
CA ILE A 207 3.69 -12.76 -36.35
C ILE A 207 2.41 -13.03 -37.17
N ASP A 208 2.48 -13.10 -38.48
CA ASP A 208 1.31 -13.29 -39.37
C ASP A 208 0.59 -14.60 -39.05
N LYS A 209 1.36 -15.68 -38.92
CA LYS A 209 0.81 -16.99 -38.51
C LYS A 209 0.20 -16.91 -37.10
N GLY A 210 0.84 -16.21 -36.18
CA GLY A 210 0.34 -16.03 -34.83
C GLY A 210 -0.99 -15.27 -34.80
N LYS A 211 -1.15 -14.26 -35.64
CA LYS A 211 -2.41 -13.54 -35.80
C LYS A 211 -3.54 -14.45 -36.32
N GLU A 212 -3.27 -15.18 -37.37
CA GLU A 212 -4.25 -16.14 -37.93
C GLU A 212 -4.68 -17.18 -36.86
N LEU A 213 -3.72 -17.72 -36.12
CA LEU A 213 -4.00 -18.68 -35.06
C LEU A 213 -4.75 -18.03 -33.88
N PHE A 214 -4.43 -16.81 -33.51
CA PHE A 214 -5.12 -16.09 -32.43
C PHE A 214 -6.61 -15.90 -32.75
N GLU A 215 -6.94 -15.64 -34.00
CA GLU A 215 -8.32 -15.53 -34.49
C GLU A 215 -8.99 -16.92 -34.61
N SER A 216 -8.35 -17.86 -35.28
CA SER A 216 -8.95 -19.18 -35.61
C SER A 216 -9.10 -20.09 -34.40
N MET A 217 -8.21 -19.99 -33.41
CA MET A 217 -8.29 -20.77 -32.16
C MET A 217 -9.21 -20.16 -31.11
N GLY A 218 -9.91 -19.07 -31.44
CA GLY A 218 -10.92 -18.45 -30.58
C GLY A 218 -10.40 -17.59 -29.47
N CYS A 219 -9.12 -17.18 -29.44
CA CYS A 219 -8.55 -16.31 -28.44
C CYS A 219 -9.27 -14.93 -28.38
N THR A 220 -9.70 -14.46 -29.57
CA THR A 220 -10.45 -13.22 -29.75
C THR A 220 -11.79 -13.21 -29.00
N GLY A 221 -12.40 -14.40 -28.78
CA GLY A 221 -13.67 -14.53 -28.06
C GLY A 221 -13.61 -14.00 -26.62
N CYS A 222 -12.47 -14.16 -25.98
CA CYS A 222 -12.25 -13.63 -24.61
C CYS A 222 -11.41 -12.35 -24.60
N HIS A 223 -10.31 -12.32 -25.39
CA HIS A 223 -9.36 -11.21 -25.34
C HIS A 223 -9.68 -10.06 -26.30
N GLY A 224 -10.67 -10.22 -27.19
CA GLY A 224 -10.96 -9.25 -28.24
C GLY A 224 -9.90 -9.23 -29.33
N ASN A 225 -10.21 -8.59 -30.49
CA ASN A 225 -9.25 -8.42 -31.55
C ASN A 225 -8.10 -7.47 -31.20
N ASP A 226 -8.34 -6.56 -30.26
CA ASP A 226 -7.37 -5.57 -29.78
C ASP A 226 -6.58 -6.04 -28.55
N GLY A 227 -6.86 -7.24 -28.04
CA GLY A 227 -6.20 -7.84 -26.89
C GLY A 227 -6.54 -7.22 -25.54
N LYS A 228 -7.52 -6.30 -25.47
CA LYS A 228 -7.86 -5.60 -24.22
C LYS A 228 -8.72 -6.42 -23.27
N GLY A 229 -9.30 -7.50 -23.72
CA GLY A 229 -10.16 -8.34 -22.89
C GLY A 229 -11.43 -7.63 -22.40
N LEU A 230 -11.95 -6.68 -23.18
CA LEU A 230 -13.16 -5.92 -22.86
C LEU A 230 -14.34 -6.42 -23.67
N GLN A 231 -15.49 -6.60 -23.02
CA GLN A 231 -16.79 -6.78 -23.67
C GLN A 231 -17.76 -5.76 -23.07
N GLU A 232 -18.50 -5.03 -23.92
CA GLU A 232 -19.45 -3.99 -23.50
C GLU A 232 -18.86 -2.99 -22.47
N ASN A 233 -17.59 -2.62 -22.65
CA ASN A 233 -16.79 -1.76 -21.74
C ASN A 233 -16.55 -2.36 -20.34
N GLN A 234 -16.78 -3.64 -20.14
CA GLN A 234 -16.44 -4.35 -18.91
C GLN A 234 -15.21 -5.23 -19.10
N VAL A 235 -14.43 -5.41 -18.04
CA VAL A 235 -13.26 -6.31 -18.04
C VAL A 235 -13.78 -7.76 -18.11
N PHE A 236 -13.64 -8.37 -19.27
CA PHE A 236 -14.10 -9.72 -19.52
C PHE A 236 -12.98 -10.76 -19.34
N ALA A 237 -11.78 -10.48 -19.86
CA ALA A 237 -10.60 -11.31 -19.73
C ALA A 237 -9.35 -10.46 -19.49
N ALA A 238 -8.19 -11.10 -19.33
CA ALA A 238 -6.93 -10.40 -19.11
C ALA A 238 -6.57 -9.47 -20.27
N ASP A 239 -6.16 -8.24 -19.95
CA ASP A 239 -5.63 -7.26 -20.91
C ASP A 239 -4.21 -7.68 -21.32
N LEU A 240 -4.09 -8.16 -22.56
CA LEU A 240 -2.82 -8.57 -23.16
C LEU A 240 -1.95 -7.36 -23.55
N THR A 241 -2.57 -6.19 -23.75
CA THR A 241 -1.84 -4.98 -24.17
C THR A 241 -0.91 -4.46 -23.07
N ALA A 242 -1.25 -4.71 -21.84
CA ALA A 242 -0.45 -4.32 -20.66
C ALA A 242 0.61 -5.38 -20.32
N TYR A 243 0.54 -6.60 -20.83
CA TYR A 243 1.45 -7.69 -20.44
C TYR A 243 2.91 -7.34 -20.70
N GLY A 244 3.76 -7.54 -19.68
CA GLY A 244 5.18 -7.22 -19.71
C GLY A 244 5.53 -5.74 -19.53
N THR A 245 4.55 -4.89 -19.27
CA THR A 245 4.79 -3.45 -19.05
C THR A 245 5.00 -3.11 -17.58
N GLU A 246 5.62 -1.95 -17.34
CA GLU A 246 5.73 -1.35 -16.02
C GLU A 246 4.36 -1.13 -15.36
N ASN A 247 3.38 -0.68 -16.14
CA ASN A 247 2.02 -0.44 -15.63
C ASN A 247 1.35 -1.71 -15.14
N PHE A 248 1.55 -2.83 -15.84
CA PHE A 248 1.06 -4.13 -15.38
C PHE A 248 1.72 -4.52 -14.06
N LEU A 249 3.05 -4.39 -13.97
CA LEU A 249 3.78 -4.68 -12.73
C LEU A 249 3.30 -3.80 -11.58
N ARG A 250 3.11 -2.50 -11.81
CA ARG A 250 2.57 -1.55 -10.84
C ARG A 250 1.20 -1.98 -10.32
N ASN A 251 0.32 -2.39 -11.21
CA ASN A 251 -1.01 -2.87 -10.84
C ASN A 251 -0.92 -4.11 -9.94
N ILE A 252 -0.07 -5.08 -10.28
CA ILE A 252 0.16 -6.29 -9.47
C ILE A 252 0.74 -5.93 -8.10
N LEU A 253 1.72 -5.02 -8.03
CA LEU A 253 2.30 -4.57 -6.75
C LEU A 253 1.27 -3.83 -5.88
N THR A 254 0.36 -3.08 -6.49
CA THR A 254 -0.65 -2.32 -5.76
C THR A 254 -1.77 -3.19 -5.22
N HIS A 255 -2.26 -4.15 -6.00
CA HIS A 255 -3.46 -4.93 -5.64
C HIS A 255 -3.15 -6.36 -5.19
N GLY A 256 -1.93 -6.84 -5.46
CA GLY A 256 -1.62 -8.26 -5.37
C GLY A 256 -2.17 -9.04 -6.56
N LYS A 257 -1.98 -10.34 -6.54
CA LYS A 257 -2.52 -11.23 -7.57
C LYS A 257 -2.84 -12.60 -7.00
N LYS A 258 -4.06 -13.06 -7.20
CA LYS A 258 -4.46 -14.44 -6.99
C LYS A 258 -4.28 -15.22 -8.29
N GLY A 259 -3.75 -16.41 -8.22
CA GLY A 259 -3.49 -17.25 -9.39
C GLY A 259 -3.43 -18.72 -9.01
N ASN A 260 -3.08 -19.59 -9.98
CA ASN A 260 -3.06 -21.06 -9.83
C ASN A 260 -2.17 -21.55 -8.69
N ILE A 261 -1.04 -20.85 -8.47
CA ILE A 261 -0.01 -21.26 -7.51
C ILE A 261 -0.36 -20.78 -6.12
N GLY A 262 -1.07 -19.66 -5.99
CA GLY A 262 -1.40 -19.06 -4.71
C GLY A 262 -1.74 -17.57 -4.80
N HIS A 263 -1.52 -16.86 -3.71
CA HIS A 263 -1.83 -15.45 -3.58
C HIS A 263 -0.56 -14.62 -3.33
N MET A 264 -0.23 -13.74 -4.28
CA MET A 264 0.77 -12.69 -4.09
C MET A 264 0.12 -11.52 -3.33
N PRO A 265 0.61 -11.11 -2.16
CA PRO A 265 0.02 -10.02 -1.41
C PRO A 265 0.24 -8.67 -2.09
N SER A 266 -0.59 -7.68 -1.73
CA SER A 266 -0.38 -6.29 -2.12
C SER A 266 0.88 -5.72 -1.45
N PHE A 267 1.68 -5.01 -2.22
CA PHE A 267 2.85 -4.25 -1.77
C PHE A 267 2.58 -2.73 -1.72
N LYS A 268 1.32 -2.32 -1.76
CA LYS A 268 0.91 -0.91 -1.71
C LYS A 268 1.55 -0.18 -0.51
N TYR A 269 1.67 -0.84 0.64
CA TYR A 269 2.27 -0.29 1.85
C TYR A 269 3.76 0.05 1.73
N LYS A 270 4.48 -0.51 0.74
CA LYS A 270 5.88 -0.18 0.47
C LYS A 270 6.05 1.15 -0.25
N ASN A 271 4.99 1.63 -0.88
CA ASN A 271 4.95 2.91 -1.58
C ASN A 271 6.14 3.11 -2.54
N PHE A 272 6.41 2.08 -3.37
CA PHE A 272 7.47 2.15 -4.37
C PHE A 272 7.29 3.34 -5.30
N SER A 273 8.36 4.09 -5.54
CA SER A 273 8.38 5.20 -6.49
C SER A 273 8.30 4.70 -7.94
N ASP A 274 7.98 5.60 -8.86
CA ASP A 274 7.91 5.27 -10.29
C ASP A 274 9.24 4.71 -10.81
N LEU A 275 10.34 5.31 -10.39
CA LEU A 275 11.67 4.84 -10.74
C LEU A 275 11.97 3.43 -10.20
N GLN A 276 11.54 3.13 -8.99
CA GLN A 276 11.74 1.81 -8.38
C GLN A 276 10.92 0.72 -9.10
N VAL A 277 9.68 1.02 -9.48
CA VAL A 277 8.85 0.07 -10.25
C VAL A 277 9.43 -0.14 -11.65
N LYS A 278 9.89 0.92 -12.30
CA LYS A 278 10.59 0.84 -13.58
C LYS A 278 11.85 -0.02 -13.48
N ALA A 279 12.69 0.25 -12.50
CA ALA A 279 13.91 -0.53 -12.25
C ALA A 279 13.62 -2.02 -12.03
N LEU A 280 12.59 -2.33 -11.24
CA LEU A 280 12.15 -3.70 -11.00
C LEU A 280 11.65 -4.38 -12.29
N ALA A 281 10.87 -3.68 -13.12
CA ALA A 281 10.41 -4.20 -14.41
C ALA A 281 11.58 -4.49 -15.35
N GLU A 282 12.55 -3.59 -15.47
CA GLU A 282 13.76 -3.76 -16.28
C GLU A 282 14.60 -4.96 -15.79
N PHE A 283 14.75 -5.10 -14.47
CA PHE A 283 15.43 -6.27 -13.90
C PHE A 283 14.72 -7.58 -14.26
N ILE A 284 13.40 -7.68 -14.03
CA ILE A 284 12.64 -8.90 -14.33
C ILE A 284 12.71 -9.23 -15.82
N GLN A 285 12.63 -8.23 -16.70
CA GLN A 285 12.76 -8.45 -18.14
C GLN A 285 14.17 -8.87 -18.57
N SER A 286 15.20 -8.48 -17.83
CA SER A 286 16.59 -8.84 -18.11
C SER A 286 16.95 -10.28 -17.70
N LEU A 287 16.12 -10.92 -16.87
CA LEU A 287 16.36 -12.27 -16.38
C LEU A 287 16.44 -13.27 -17.53
N LYS A 288 17.36 -14.22 -17.41
CA LYS A 288 17.49 -15.35 -18.34
C LYS A 288 17.32 -16.64 -17.55
N PRO A 289 16.79 -17.72 -18.18
CA PRO A 289 16.81 -19.03 -17.56
C PRO A 289 18.25 -19.41 -17.19
N LEU A 290 18.42 -20.11 -16.08
CA LEU A 290 19.71 -20.76 -15.81
C LEU A 290 19.92 -21.78 -16.93
N GLU A 291 21.06 -21.70 -17.56
CA GLU A 291 21.49 -22.74 -18.52
C GLU A 291 21.79 -23.99 -17.68
N ASP A 292 21.11 -25.11 -17.98
CA ASP A 292 21.35 -26.42 -17.37
C ASP A 292 22.73 -26.97 -17.73
#